data_849d1a6683fbb1d44b2be0649a889f3c
#
_entry.id   849d1a6683fbb1d44b2be0649a889f3c
#
_cell.length_a   1.000
_cell.length_b   1.000
_cell.length_c   1.000
_cell.angle_alpha   90.00
_cell.angle_beta   90.00
_cell.angle_gamma   90.00
#
_symmetry.space_group_name_H-M   'P 1'
#
loop_
_entity.id
_entity.type
_entity.pdbx_description
1 polymer ?
#
loop_
_entity_poly.entity_id
_entity_poly.type
_entity_poly.pdbx_seq_one_letter_code
_entity_poly.pdbx_strand_id
1 'polypeptide(L)'
;MKINTPVGCLWLDADQVGLTAISFEPIDENSRADQKILSDAKMQLNEYFAGQRQSFTLPFSIQKGTLFQKKVWQALQEIPYGQMCTYKELAEIITHPKAVRAIGQANRMNPLPIVIPCHRVIGQNGQLTGYMGNSGEGLVIKRKLLELEEALPKIK
;
A
#
# COMPACT_ATOMS: atom_id res chain seq x y z
N MET A 1 7.75 6.52 -13.84
CA MET A 1 6.94 7.77 -13.83
C MET A 1 6.91 8.34 -12.44
N LYS A 2 7.31 9.58 -12.31
CA LYS A 2 7.27 10.29 -11.03
C LYS A 2 6.01 11.14 -10.94
N ILE A 3 5.29 11.06 -9.82
CA ILE A 3 4.11 11.90 -9.57
C ILE A 3 4.24 12.59 -8.22
N ASN A 4 3.61 13.76 -8.10
CA ASN A 4 3.56 14.51 -6.84
C ASN A 4 2.21 14.26 -6.16
N THR A 5 2.24 13.99 -4.86
CA THR A 5 1.04 13.71 -4.07
C THR A 5 1.08 14.46 -2.74
N PRO A 6 -0.05 14.53 -2.01
CA PRO A 6 -0.06 15.13 -0.66
C PRO A 6 0.85 14.42 0.35
N VAL A 7 1.27 13.19 0.08
CA VAL A 7 2.19 12.45 0.95
C VAL A 7 3.62 12.42 0.41
N GLY A 8 3.91 13.26 -0.59
CA GLY A 8 5.23 13.37 -1.21
C GLY A 8 5.27 12.77 -2.60
N CYS A 9 6.46 12.66 -3.16
CA CYS A 9 6.63 12.09 -4.49
C CYS A 9 6.48 10.59 -4.47
N LEU A 10 5.84 10.06 -5.50
CA LEU A 10 5.76 8.62 -5.75
C LEU A 10 6.38 8.31 -7.10
N TRP A 11 7.06 7.19 -7.19
CA TRP A 11 7.59 6.66 -8.43
C TRP A 11 6.82 5.40 -8.79
N LEU A 12 6.23 5.39 -9.97
CA LEU A 12 5.42 4.29 -10.48
C LEU A 12 6.18 3.56 -11.57
N ASP A 13 6.08 2.23 -11.58
CA ASP A 13 6.60 1.43 -12.68
C ASP A 13 5.60 0.35 -13.06
N ALA A 14 5.77 -0.17 -14.28
CA ALA A 14 4.90 -1.18 -14.85
C ALA A 14 5.66 -2.00 -15.88
N ASP A 15 5.12 -3.17 -16.21
CA ASP A 15 5.51 -3.91 -17.40
C ASP A 15 4.34 -3.88 -18.40
N GLN A 16 4.27 -4.82 -19.31
CA GLN A 16 3.18 -4.88 -20.30
C GLN A 16 1.89 -5.49 -19.72
N VAL A 17 1.97 -6.08 -18.54
CA VAL A 17 0.85 -6.78 -17.89
C VAL A 17 0.16 -5.91 -16.85
N GLY A 18 0.92 -5.19 -16.03
CA GLY A 18 0.36 -4.41 -14.95
C GLY A 18 1.40 -3.60 -14.18
N LEU A 19 0.98 -2.99 -13.09
CA LEU A 19 1.87 -2.28 -12.18
C LEU A 19 2.85 -3.24 -11.52
N THR A 20 4.11 -2.84 -11.49
CA THR A 20 5.17 -3.62 -10.84
C THR A 20 5.65 -2.97 -9.56
N ALA A 21 5.55 -1.64 -9.45
CA ALA A 21 6.05 -0.94 -8.26
C ALA A 21 5.38 0.42 -8.08
N ILE A 22 5.16 0.76 -6.82
CA ILE A 22 4.91 2.12 -6.35
C ILE A 22 5.91 2.34 -5.23
N SER A 23 6.74 3.38 -5.34
CA SER A 23 7.82 3.62 -4.39
C SER A 23 7.82 5.06 -3.91
N PHE A 24 8.17 5.26 -2.64
CA PHE A 24 8.40 6.59 -2.07
C PHE A 24 9.82 7.07 -2.29
N GLU A 25 10.67 6.21 -2.87
CA GLU A 25 12.05 6.50 -3.23
C GLU A 25 12.21 6.37 -4.75
N PRO A 26 13.17 7.09 -5.36
CA PRO A 26 13.42 6.93 -6.80
C PRO A 26 13.73 5.47 -7.17
N ILE A 27 13.17 5.04 -8.28
CA ILE A 27 13.44 3.70 -8.85
C ILE A 27 13.75 3.85 -10.34
N ASP A 28 14.45 2.88 -10.88
CA ASP A 28 14.73 2.81 -12.31
C ASP A 28 13.44 2.51 -13.07
N GLU A 29 13.19 3.26 -14.12
CA GLU A 29 12.00 3.07 -14.94
C GLU A 29 12.22 2.00 -15.98
N ASN A 30 11.23 1.13 -16.18
CA ASN A 30 11.22 0.14 -17.24
C ASN A 30 10.87 0.84 -18.56
N SER A 31 11.80 0.85 -19.50
CA SER A 31 11.60 1.49 -20.81
C SER A 31 10.49 0.82 -21.63
N ARG A 32 10.10 -0.41 -21.27
CA ARG A 32 9.04 -1.17 -21.94
C ARG A 32 7.72 -1.16 -21.16
N ALA A 33 7.60 -0.28 -20.16
CA ALA A 33 6.36 -0.15 -19.39
C ALA A 33 5.22 0.29 -20.30
N ASP A 34 4.04 -0.28 -20.08
CA ASP A 34 2.83 0.13 -20.77
C ASP A 34 2.40 1.51 -20.24
N GLN A 35 2.44 2.51 -21.13
CA GLN A 35 2.15 3.89 -20.75
C GLN A 35 0.70 4.10 -20.32
N LYS A 36 -0.23 3.31 -20.87
CA LYS A 36 -1.64 3.38 -20.46
C LYS A 36 -1.82 2.93 -19.03
N ILE A 37 -1.14 1.85 -18.63
CA ILE A 37 -1.18 1.37 -17.24
C ILE A 37 -0.66 2.43 -16.29
N LEU A 38 0.46 3.07 -16.63
CA LEU A 38 1.03 4.14 -15.81
C LEU A 38 0.12 5.37 -15.74
N SER A 39 -0.49 5.76 -16.87
CA SER A 39 -1.41 6.89 -16.92
C SER A 39 -2.67 6.62 -16.10
N ASP A 40 -3.23 5.42 -16.19
CA ASP A 40 -4.40 5.02 -15.41
C ASP A 40 -4.06 5.03 -13.92
N ALA A 41 -2.88 4.54 -13.55
CA ALA A 41 -2.43 4.54 -12.16
C ALA A 41 -2.31 5.96 -11.62
N LYS A 42 -1.69 6.85 -12.38
CA LYS A 42 -1.57 8.26 -12.00
C LYS A 42 -2.95 8.90 -11.80
N MET A 43 -3.85 8.67 -12.74
CA MET A 43 -5.20 9.21 -12.68
C MET A 43 -5.93 8.72 -11.42
N GLN A 44 -5.89 7.40 -11.16
CA GLN A 44 -6.58 6.82 -10.03
C GLN A 44 -5.98 7.25 -8.70
N LEU A 45 -4.66 7.36 -8.60
CA LEU A 45 -4.01 7.88 -7.41
C LEU A 45 -4.40 9.34 -7.15
N ASN A 46 -4.44 10.18 -8.19
CA ASN A 46 -4.88 11.56 -8.05
C ASN A 46 -6.34 11.64 -7.59
N GLU A 47 -7.21 10.81 -8.11
CA GLU A 47 -8.61 10.72 -7.67
C GLU A 47 -8.71 10.26 -6.20
N TYR A 48 -7.89 9.29 -5.81
CA TYR A 48 -7.83 8.81 -4.43
C TYR A 48 -7.46 9.95 -3.48
N PHE A 49 -6.38 10.69 -3.77
CA PHE A 49 -5.94 11.80 -2.92
C PHE A 49 -6.91 12.97 -2.93
N ALA A 50 -7.71 13.11 -3.98
CA ALA A 50 -8.75 14.14 -4.04
C ALA A 50 -10.06 13.73 -3.33
N GLY A 51 -10.11 12.52 -2.77
CA GLY A 51 -11.31 12.01 -2.10
C GLY A 51 -12.39 11.53 -3.05
N GLN A 52 -12.05 11.33 -4.33
CA GLN A 52 -13.01 10.97 -5.37
C GLN A 52 -13.01 9.47 -5.70
N ARG A 53 -12.09 8.70 -5.10
CA ARG A 53 -11.94 7.27 -5.37
C ARG A 53 -11.60 6.53 -4.08
N GLN A 54 -12.28 5.42 -3.85
CA GLN A 54 -12.05 4.57 -2.67
C GLN A 54 -11.40 3.23 -3.01
N SER A 55 -11.48 2.78 -4.25
CA SER A 55 -10.89 1.53 -4.68
C SER A 55 -10.19 1.69 -6.02
N PHE A 56 -9.23 0.82 -6.29
CA PHE A 56 -8.42 0.88 -7.51
C PHE A 56 -8.79 -0.25 -8.45
N THR A 57 -8.82 0.04 -9.76
CA THR A 57 -9.11 -0.93 -10.81
C THR A 57 -7.90 -0.98 -11.76
N LEU A 58 -6.78 -1.46 -11.21
CA LEU A 58 -5.50 -1.49 -11.93
C LEU A 58 -4.98 -2.92 -12.01
N PRO A 59 -4.41 -3.33 -13.15
CA PRO A 59 -3.77 -4.64 -13.22
C PRO A 59 -2.44 -4.62 -12.46
N PHE A 60 -2.13 -5.73 -11.82
CA PHE A 60 -0.88 -5.91 -11.09
C PHE A 60 0.00 -6.94 -11.81
N SER A 61 1.31 -6.69 -11.80
CA SER A 61 2.30 -7.65 -12.30
C SER A 61 3.36 -7.80 -11.21
N ILE A 62 3.04 -8.61 -10.20
CA ILE A 62 3.91 -8.83 -9.04
C ILE A 62 4.77 -10.05 -9.32
N GLN A 63 6.06 -9.81 -9.63
CA GLN A 63 7.03 -10.85 -9.96
C GLN A 63 7.86 -11.31 -8.77
N LYS A 64 7.83 -10.54 -7.68
CA LYS A 64 8.62 -10.80 -6.48
C LYS A 64 7.71 -11.28 -5.36
N GLY A 65 8.34 -11.89 -4.36
CA GLY A 65 7.66 -12.29 -3.14
C GLY A 65 7.48 -13.79 -3.01
N THR A 66 7.48 -14.24 -1.77
CA THR A 66 7.21 -15.63 -1.42
C THR A 66 5.71 -15.92 -1.53
N LEU A 67 5.34 -17.19 -1.49
CA LEU A 67 3.92 -17.57 -1.44
C LEU A 67 3.23 -16.97 -0.22
N PHE A 68 3.92 -16.95 0.93
CA PHE A 68 3.39 -16.35 2.15
C PHE A 68 3.16 -14.84 1.98
N GLN A 69 4.15 -14.12 1.43
CA GLN A 69 4.02 -12.68 1.19
C GLN A 69 2.86 -12.38 0.25
N LYS A 70 2.72 -13.13 -0.83
CA LYS A 70 1.62 -12.96 -1.77
C LYS A 70 0.27 -13.21 -1.12
N LYS A 71 0.19 -14.16 -0.21
CA LYS A 71 -1.03 -14.44 0.56
C LYS A 71 -1.38 -13.26 1.47
N VAL A 72 -0.39 -12.64 2.10
CA VAL A 72 -0.59 -11.43 2.92
C VAL A 72 -1.09 -10.28 2.05
N TRP A 73 -0.43 -10.03 0.91
CA TRP A 73 -0.82 -8.94 0.01
C TRP A 73 -2.23 -9.14 -0.55
N GLN A 74 -2.63 -10.38 -0.83
CA GLN A 74 -3.99 -10.69 -1.25
C GLN A 74 -5.00 -10.35 -0.15
N ALA A 75 -4.69 -10.73 1.09
CA ALA A 75 -5.57 -10.46 2.24
C ALA A 75 -5.68 -8.96 2.52
N LEU A 76 -4.61 -8.20 2.33
CA LEU A 76 -4.64 -6.74 2.50
C LEU A 76 -5.69 -6.08 1.60
N GLN A 77 -5.87 -6.60 0.40
CA GLN A 77 -6.83 -6.04 -0.56
C GLN A 77 -8.28 -6.18 -0.09
N GLU A 78 -8.53 -7.05 0.87
CA GLU A 78 -9.88 -7.26 1.43
C GLU A 78 -10.23 -6.26 2.55
N ILE A 79 -9.27 -5.47 3.02
CA ILE A 79 -9.52 -4.47 4.06
C ILE A 79 -10.17 -3.25 3.40
N PRO A 80 -11.45 -2.94 3.75
CA PRO A 80 -12.16 -1.85 3.08
C PRO A 80 -11.59 -0.47 3.38
N TYR A 81 -11.84 0.45 2.46
CA TYR A 81 -11.55 1.86 2.63
C TYR A 81 -12.21 2.38 3.93
N GLY A 82 -11.45 3.15 4.70
CA GLY A 82 -11.95 3.72 5.95
C GLY A 82 -11.92 2.76 7.15
N GLN A 83 -11.40 1.55 6.95
CA GLN A 83 -11.30 0.56 8.03
C GLN A 83 -9.86 0.17 8.30
N MET A 84 -9.62 -0.38 9.47
CA MET A 84 -8.32 -0.83 9.93
C MET A 84 -8.41 -2.27 10.43
N CYS A 85 -7.28 -2.96 10.37
CA CYS A 85 -7.15 -4.34 10.82
C CYS A 85 -5.85 -4.44 11.62
N THR A 86 -5.84 -5.18 12.72
CA THR A 86 -4.60 -5.41 13.45
C THR A 86 -3.78 -6.51 12.79
N TYR A 87 -2.47 -6.53 13.06
CA TYR A 87 -1.61 -7.61 12.57
C TYR A 87 -2.11 -8.96 13.07
N LYS A 88 -2.61 -9.01 14.31
CA LYS A 88 -3.16 -10.23 14.89
C LYS A 88 -4.41 -10.71 14.14
N GLU A 89 -5.33 -9.79 13.85
CA GLU A 89 -6.54 -10.11 13.08
C GLU A 89 -6.19 -10.61 11.68
N LEU A 90 -5.21 -9.96 11.03
CA LEU A 90 -4.77 -10.39 9.71
C LEU A 90 -4.14 -11.79 9.76
N ALA A 91 -3.36 -12.09 10.82
CA ALA A 91 -2.79 -13.41 11.03
C ALA A 91 -3.88 -14.48 11.13
N GLU A 92 -4.96 -14.19 11.84
CA GLU A 92 -6.10 -15.09 11.96
C GLU A 92 -6.80 -15.28 10.61
N ILE A 93 -7.00 -14.21 9.86
CA ILE A 93 -7.66 -14.25 8.54
C ILE A 93 -6.91 -15.17 7.58
N ILE A 94 -5.59 -15.09 7.56
CA ILE A 94 -4.78 -15.93 6.65
C ILE A 94 -4.45 -17.30 7.24
N THR A 95 -5.03 -17.65 8.39
CA THR A 95 -4.85 -18.94 9.09
C THR A 95 -3.42 -19.23 9.54
N HIS A 96 -2.69 -18.18 9.91
CA HIS A 96 -1.33 -18.27 10.48
C HIS A 96 -1.24 -17.41 11.75
N PRO A 97 -1.96 -17.77 12.84
CA PRO A 97 -2.09 -16.90 14.02
C PRO A 97 -0.78 -16.60 14.74
N LYS A 98 0.25 -17.42 14.54
CA LYS A 98 1.57 -17.22 15.15
C LYS A 98 2.53 -16.42 14.27
N ALA A 99 2.08 -15.97 13.09
CA ALA A 99 2.96 -15.36 12.09
C ALA A 99 2.93 -13.83 12.10
N VAL A 100 2.58 -13.19 13.22
CA VAL A 100 2.43 -11.74 13.31
C VAL A 100 3.70 -11.00 12.85
N ARG A 101 4.88 -11.47 13.25
CA ARG A 101 6.15 -10.85 12.83
C ARG A 101 6.39 -11.00 11.33
N ALA A 102 6.14 -12.19 10.79
CA ALA A 102 6.30 -12.44 9.35
C ALA A 102 5.31 -11.62 8.52
N ILE A 103 4.10 -11.40 9.04
CA ILE A 103 3.10 -10.52 8.41
C ILE A 103 3.62 -9.08 8.39
N GLY A 104 4.22 -8.62 9.50
CA GLY A 104 4.82 -7.28 9.54
C GLY A 104 5.89 -7.09 8.47
N GLN A 105 6.74 -8.10 8.27
CA GLN A 105 7.76 -8.07 7.24
C GLN A 105 7.14 -8.06 5.83
N ALA A 106 6.14 -8.91 5.59
CA ALA A 106 5.43 -8.95 4.31
C ALA A 106 4.75 -7.60 4.02
N ASN A 107 4.19 -6.99 5.05
CA ASN A 107 3.54 -5.68 4.95
C ASN A 107 4.53 -4.60 4.47
N ARG A 108 5.75 -4.61 5.01
CA ARG A 108 6.82 -3.68 4.60
C ARG A 108 7.32 -3.94 3.19
N MET A 109 7.26 -5.18 2.73
CA MET A 109 7.75 -5.58 1.41
C MET A 109 6.71 -5.45 0.31
N ASN A 110 5.53 -4.92 0.63
CA ASN A 110 4.47 -4.68 -0.34
C ASN A 110 4.99 -3.84 -1.52
N PRO A 111 4.94 -4.36 -2.76
CA PRO A 111 5.46 -3.62 -3.91
C PRO A 111 4.57 -2.48 -4.38
N LEU A 112 3.29 -2.46 -3.96
CA LEU A 112 2.29 -1.51 -4.45
C LEU A 112 1.57 -0.83 -3.27
N PRO A 113 2.29 -0.08 -2.41
CA PRO A 113 1.64 0.60 -1.29
C PRO A 113 0.54 1.53 -1.79
N ILE A 114 -0.44 1.80 -0.96
CA ILE A 114 -1.66 2.56 -1.23
C ILE A 114 -2.65 1.73 -2.04
N VAL A 115 -2.27 1.21 -3.20
CA VAL A 115 -3.13 0.38 -4.04
C VAL A 115 -3.39 -0.98 -3.37
N ILE A 116 -2.35 -1.60 -2.81
CA ILE A 116 -2.49 -2.71 -1.87
C ILE A 116 -2.36 -2.09 -0.48
N PRO A 117 -3.46 -1.99 0.30
CA PRO A 117 -3.54 -1.05 1.42
C PRO A 117 -2.85 -1.52 2.70
N CYS A 118 -1.54 -1.67 2.66
CA CYS A 118 -0.77 -2.04 3.84
C CYS A 118 -0.82 -0.99 4.97
N HIS A 119 -1.20 0.23 4.65
CA HIS A 119 -1.40 1.29 5.66
C HIS A 119 -2.60 1.03 6.58
N ARG A 120 -3.51 0.14 6.20
CA ARG A 120 -4.71 -0.21 7.00
C ARG A 120 -4.44 -1.24 8.08
N VAL A 121 -3.21 -1.74 8.19
CA VAL A 121 -2.82 -2.69 9.24
C VAL A 121 -2.11 -1.94 10.35
N ILE A 122 -2.60 -2.11 11.57
CA ILE A 122 -2.11 -1.40 12.76
C ILE A 122 -1.72 -2.40 13.84
N GLY A 123 -0.93 -1.92 14.82
CA GLY A 123 -0.60 -2.73 16.00
C GLY A 123 -1.78 -2.89 16.92
N GLN A 124 -1.64 -3.80 17.90
CA GLN A 124 -2.61 -3.92 18.97
C GLN A 124 -2.73 -2.60 19.72
N ASN A 125 -3.88 -2.32 20.28
CA ASN A 125 -4.19 -1.07 20.98
C ASN A 125 -4.19 0.16 20.08
N GLY A 126 -4.32 -0.04 18.76
CA GLY A 126 -4.43 1.06 17.82
C GLY A 126 -3.13 1.77 17.48
N GLN A 127 -2.00 1.19 17.85
CA GLN A 127 -0.70 1.83 17.58
C GLN A 127 -0.34 1.74 16.09
N LEU A 128 0.11 2.86 15.54
CA LEU A 128 0.64 2.89 14.18
C LEU A 128 2.09 2.43 14.21
N THR A 129 2.32 1.22 13.70
CA THR A 129 3.65 0.62 13.65
C THR A 129 3.96 0.16 12.24
N GLY A 130 5.18 0.39 11.81
CA GLY A 130 5.72 -0.18 10.58
C GLY A 130 5.02 0.25 9.29
N TYR A 131 5.63 1.15 8.55
CA TYR A 131 5.26 1.47 7.19
C TYR A 131 6.53 1.95 6.49
N MET A 132 6.92 1.31 5.40
CA MET A 132 8.17 1.62 4.69
C MET A 132 9.38 1.59 5.64
N GLY A 133 9.51 0.51 6.42
CA GLY A 133 10.53 0.42 7.45
C GLY A 133 10.09 1.13 8.73
N ASN A 134 11.05 1.44 9.60
CA ASN A 134 10.78 2.03 10.91
C ASN A 134 11.13 3.54 10.95
N SER A 135 11.15 4.22 9.80
CA SER A 135 11.43 5.65 9.77
C SER A 135 10.22 6.44 10.27
N GLY A 136 10.48 7.57 10.92
CA GLY A 136 9.41 8.48 11.34
C GLY A 136 8.57 9.00 10.17
N GLU A 137 9.19 9.19 9.01
CA GLU A 137 8.50 9.62 7.79
C GLU A 137 7.46 8.60 7.34
N GLY A 138 7.80 7.30 7.41
CA GLY A 138 6.87 6.24 7.05
C GLY A 138 5.62 6.26 7.92
N LEU A 139 5.77 6.46 9.22
CA LEU A 139 4.64 6.53 10.15
C LEU A 139 3.79 7.77 9.91
N VAL A 140 4.39 8.90 9.56
CA VAL A 140 3.67 10.13 9.20
C VAL A 140 2.82 9.90 7.96
N ILE A 141 3.37 9.26 6.94
CA ILE A 141 2.63 8.95 5.71
C ILE A 141 1.48 8.00 6.00
N LYS A 142 1.73 6.94 6.77
CA LYS A 142 0.69 5.99 7.17
C LYS A 142 -0.48 6.68 7.84
N ARG A 143 -0.19 7.58 8.79
CA ARG A 143 -1.21 8.34 9.48
C ARG A 143 -2.00 9.24 8.54
N LYS A 144 -1.32 9.95 7.63
CA LYS A 144 -1.97 10.81 6.65
C LYS A 144 -2.94 10.02 5.74
N LEU A 145 -2.55 8.82 5.32
CA LEU A 145 -3.41 7.98 4.51
C LEU A 145 -4.67 7.56 5.29
N LEU A 146 -4.50 7.16 6.55
CA LEU A 146 -5.64 6.77 7.38
C LEU A 146 -6.56 7.95 7.70
N GLU A 147 -5.98 9.15 7.90
CA GLU A 147 -6.77 10.37 8.09
C GLU A 147 -7.54 10.73 6.81
N LEU A 148 -6.90 10.60 5.65
CA LEU A 148 -7.53 10.84 4.37
C LEU A 148 -8.74 9.93 4.17
N GLU A 149 -8.62 8.66 4.56
CA GLU A 149 -9.68 7.67 4.44
C GLU A 149 -10.72 7.78 5.57
N GLU A 150 -10.55 8.74 6.46
CA GLU A 150 -11.41 8.93 7.62
C GLU A 150 -11.43 7.74 8.57
N ALA A 151 -10.39 6.90 8.53
CA ALA A 151 -10.20 5.79 9.47
C ALA A 151 -9.67 6.28 10.82
N LEU A 152 -9.00 7.44 10.84
CA LEU A 152 -8.52 8.12 12.03
C LEU A 152 -8.96 9.58 12.02
N PRO A 153 -9.20 10.19 13.20
CA PRO A 153 -9.48 11.62 13.26
C PRO A 153 -8.26 12.42 12.81
N LYS A 154 -8.49 13.50 12.06
CA LYS A 154 -7.42 14.40 11.64
C LYS A 154 -6.87 15.15 12.84
N ILE A 155 -5.54 15.28 12.89
CA ILE A 155 -4.88 16.13 13.87
C ILE A 155 -5.04 17.58 13.40
N LYS A 156 -5.60 18.39 14.29
CA LYS A 156 -5.78 19.82 14.03
C LYS A 156 -4.49 20.59 14.31
#